data_bbfc18292ba3d49ed223b269d22805bd
#
_entry.id   bbfc18292ba3d49ed223b269d22805bd
#
_cell.length_a   1.000
_cell.length_b   1.000
_cell.length_c   1.000
_cell.angle_alpha   90.00
_cell.angle_beta   90.00
_cell.angle_gamma   90.00
#
_symmetry.space_group_name_H-M   'P 1'
#
loop_
_entity.id
_entity.type
_entity.pdbx_description
1 polymer ?
#
loop_
_entity_poly.entity_id
_entity_poly.type
_entity_poly.pdbx_seq_one_letter_code
_entity_poly.pdbx_strand_id
1 'polypeptide(L)'
;MRYQFQSEQGNLNFKPQYFTEAIRVLISINVLLFIFRYISIDRFDLAQVFGLSSSDVWPMIWQPLTYMFIHGDFFHLFMNMFVLWMFGSEMESIWGSRGFLKYYFITGIGSGTIWLLLN
;
A
#
# COMPACT_ATOMS: atom_id res chain seq x y z
N MET A 1 30.24 -9.52 5.95
CA MET A 1 29.24 -9.68 5.53
C MET A 1 28.62 -10.97 5.52
N ARG A 2 29.06 -11.99 5.18
CA ARG A 2 28.41 -13.13 5.20
C ARG A 2 28.09 -13.55 6.51
N TYR A 3 28.71 -13.09 7.46
CA TYR A 3 28.42 -13.46 8.72
C TYR A 3 27.08 -13.00 9.01
N GLN A 4 26.65 -11.96 8.43
CA GLN A 4 25.43 -11.56 8.63
C GLN A 4 24.49 -12.48 8.12
N PHE A 5 24.76 -13.11 7.11
CA PHE A 5 24.01 -14.04 6.59
C PHE A 5 23.73 -15.05 7.52
N GLN A 6 24.65 -15.46 8.28
CA GLN A 6 24.40 -16.42 9.20
C GLN A 6 23.59 -16.00 10.29
N SER A 7 23.80 -14.87 10.74
CA SER A 7 23.02 -14.46 11.85
C SER A 7 21.61 -14.43 11.42
N GLU A 8 21.36 -14.14 10.22
CA GLU A 8 20.05 -14.08 9.81
C GLU A 8 19.48 -15.40 9.72
N GLN A 9 20.22 -16.35 9.41
CA GLN A 9 19.69 -17.60 9.35
C GLN A 9 19.17 -18.01 10.64
N GLY A 10 19.80 -17.67 11.70
CA GLY A 10 19.36 -18.08 12.93
C GLY A 10 18.14 -17.34 13.36
N ASN A 11 17.77 -16.35 12.64
CA ASN A 11 16.73 -15.55 13.04
C ASN A 11 15.66 -15.46 12.06
N LEU A 12 15.16 -16.53 11.64
CA LEU A 12 14.15 -16.51 10.66
C LEU A 12 12.81 -16.34 11.28
N ASN A 13 12.45 -15.18 11.63
CA ASN A 13 11.10 -14.95 12.10
C ASN A 13 10.59 -13.81 11.31
N PHE A 14 9.33 -13.68 11.16
CA PHE A 14 8.75 -12.66 10.38
C PHE A 14 8.32 -11.50 11.20
N LYS A 15 8.88 -11.34 12.37
CA LYS A 15 8.53 -10.25 13.21
C LYS A 15 9.25 -9.01 12.76
N PRO A 16 8.58 -7.98 12.36
CA PRO A 16 9.25 -6.75 11.92
C PRO A 16 9.91 -6.08 13.11
N GLN A 17 11.13 -5.65 12.94
CA GLN A 17 11.86 -5.04 14.01
C GLN A 17 11.67 -3.56 13.99
N TYR A 18 11.45 -2.98 12.86
CA TYR A 18 11.33 -1.54 12.76
C TYR A 18 10.66 -1.19 11.46
N PHE A 19 10.35 0.04 11.26
CA PHE A 19 9.75 0.48 10.03
C PHE A 19 10.85 0.75 9.03
N THR A 20 10.78 0.08 7.90
CA THR A 20 11.73 0.31 6.82
C THR A 20 11.32 1.57 6.07
N GLU A 21 12.20 2.09 5.24
CA GLU A 21 11.99 3.37 4.60
C GLU A 21 10.75 3.43 3.74
N ALA A 22 10.59 2.52 2.81
CA ALA A 22 9.42 2.54 1.92
C ALA A 22 8.14 2.30 2.70
N ILE A 23 8.17 1.42 3.70
CA ILE A 23 6.99 1.14 4.50
C ILE A 23 6.58 2.38 5.27
N ARG A 24 7.55 3.11 5.82
CA ARG A 24 7.25 4.30 6.57
C ARG A 24 6.59 5.33 5.67
N VAL A 25 7.09 5.51 4.45
CA VAL A 25 6.52 6.47 3.52
C VAL A 25 5.11 6.05 3.11
N LEU A 26 4.94 4.76 2.78
CA LEU A 26 3.62 4.30 2.34
C LEU A 26 2.58 4.42 3.45
N ILE A 27 2.92 4.06 4.67
CA ILE A 27 1.98 4.17 5.76
C ILE A 27 1.64 5.64 5.99
N SER A 28 2.63 6.53 5.94
CA SER A 28 2.38 7.94 6.14
C SER A 28 1.43 8.51 5.09
N ILE A 29 1.65 8.16 3.82
CA ILE A 29 0.79 8.65 2.75
C ILE A 29 -0.64 8.15 2.94
N ASN A 30 -0.80 6.86 3.25
CA ASN A 30 -2.13 6.29 3.41
C ASN A 30 -2.87 6.92 4.59
N VAL A 31 -2.19 7.11 5.70
CA VAL A 31 -2.83 7.69 6.88
C VAL A 31 -3.18 9.15 6.64
N LEU A 32 -2.28 9.91 6.01
CA LEU A 32 -2.57 11.32 5.74
C LEU A 32 -3.73 11.48 4.76
N LEU A 33 -3.80 10.63 3.76
CA LEU A 33 -4.91 10.69 2.82
C LEU A 33 -6.22 10.30 3.48
N PHE A 34 -6.17 9.35 4.42
CA PHE A 34 -7.38 8.95 5.13
C PHE A 34 -7.89 10.11 5.99
N ILE A 35 -6.98 10.80 6.68
CA ILE A 35 -7.36 11.93 7.51
C ILE A 35 -7.92 13.04 6.63
N PHE A 36 -7.28 13.33 5.51
CA PHE A 36 -7.73 14.37 4.61
C PHE A 36 -9.12 14.04 4.05
N ARG A 37 -9.34 12.79 3.69
CA ARG A 37 -10.63 12.39 3.17
C ARG A 37 -11.70 12.56 4.24
N TYR A 38 -11.39 12.19 5.48
CA TYR A 38 -12.35 12.28 6.56
C TYR A 38 -12.73 13.73 6.82
N ILE A 39 -11.77 14.64 6.79
CA ILE A 39 -12.03 16.04 7.03
C ILE A 39 -12.79 16.68 5.89
N SER A 40 -12.51 16.29 4.67
CA SER A 40 -13.11 16.95 3.51
C SER A 40 -14.34 16.25 2.94
N ILE A 41 -14.79 15.17 3.59
CA ILE A 41 -15.84 14.34 3.01
C ILE A 41 -17.13 15.09 2.74
N ASP A 42 -17.42 16.12 3.53
CA ASP A 42 -18.63 16.87 3.31
C ASP A 42 -18.54 17.80 2.11
N ARG A 43 -17.34 18.10 1.65
CA ARG A 43 -17.17 18.98 0.51
C ARG A 43 -16.96 18.17 -0.76
N PHE A 44 -16.11 17.18 -0.70
CA PHE A 44 -15.99 16.26 -1.79
C PHE A 44 -15.31 15.02 -1.25
N ASP A 45 -15.62 13.88 -1.84
CA ASP A 45 -15.10 12.62 -1.37
C ASP A 45 -13.99 12.17 -2.31
N LEU A 46 -12.78 12.04 -1.78
CA LEU A 46 -11.66 11.60 -2.57
C LEU A 46 -11.90 10.26 -3.23
N ALA A 47 -12.71 9.41 -2.61
CA ALA A 47 -12.98 8.11 -3.19
C ALA A 47 -13.69 8.17 -4.53
N GLN A 48 -14.42 9.25 -4.78
CA GLN A 48 -15.14 9.37 -6.04
C GLN A 48 -14.18 9.67 -7.20
N VAL A 49 -13.07 10.32 -6.91
CA VAL A 49 -12.13 10.69 -7.95
C VAL A 49 -10.99 9.69 -8.03
N PHE A 50 -10.50 9.24 -6.87
CA PHE A 50 -9.32 8.40 -6.80
C PHE A 50 -9.59 6.94 -6.49
N GLY A 51 -10.81 6.60 -6.08
CA GLY A 51 -11.18 5.22 -5.83
C GLY A 51 -11.48 4.51 -7.13
N LEU A 52 -11.54 3.20 -7.08
CA LEU A 52 -11.74 2.40 -8.27
C LEU A 52 -13.21 2.30 -8.60
N SER A 53 -13.60 2.64 -9.83
CA SER A 53 -14.99 2.58 -10.26
C SER A 53 -15.04 2.20 -11.72
N SER A 54 -15.76 1.14 -12.05
CA SER A 54 -15.82 0.69 -13.42
C SER A 54 -16.59 1.68 -14.31
N SER A 55 -17.47 2.48 -13.74
CA SER A 55 -18.23 3.43 -14.55
C SER A 55 -17.47 4.73 -14.76
N ASP A 56 -16.54 5.05 -13.86
CA ASP A 56 -15.88 6.33 -13.93
C ASP A 56 -14.41 6.27 -14.28
N VAL A 57 -13.88 5.09 -14.56
CA VAL A 57 -12.47 4.99 -14.85
C VAL A 57 -12.09 5.77 -16.09
N TRP A 58 -13.02 5.93 -17.00
CA TRP A 58 -12.76 6.75 -18.15
C TRP A 58 -13.55 8.04 -18.00
N PRO A 59 -12.92 9.17 -18.00
CA PRO A 59 -11.51 9.40 -18.34
C PRO A 59 -10.55 9.38 -17.15
N MET A 60 -10.97 8.92 -16.00
CA MET A 60 -10.14 8.96 -14.81
C MET A 60 -9.21 7.75 -14.78
N ILE A 61 -8.31 7.71 -15.76
CA ILE A 61 -7.45 6.55 -15.94
C ILE A 61 -6.40 6.38 -14.86
N TRP A 62 -6.32 7.31 -13.90
CA TRP A 62 -5.39 7.19 -12.80
C TRP A 62 -5.90 6.25 -11.71
N GLN A 63 -7.18 5.90 -11.74
CA GLN A 63 -7.78 5.12 -10.67
C GLN A 63 -7.10 3.78 -10.37
N PRO A 64 -6.61 3.03 -11.35
CA PRO A 64 -5.93 1.78 -11.02
C PRO A 64 -4.70 1.96 -10.13
N LEU A 65 -4.12 3.15 -10.13
CA LEU A 65 -3.00 3.45 -9.27
C LEU A 65 -3.48 4.05 -7.97
N THR A 66 -4.33 5.04 -8.03
CA THR A 66 -4.68 5.84 -6.85
C THR A 66 -5.57 5.10 -5.87
N TYR A 67 -6.37 4.12 -6.34
CA TYR A 67 -7.27 3.42 -5.44
C TYR A 67 -6.50 2.72 -4.31
N MET A 68 -5.22 2.41 -4.54
CA MET A 68 -4.41 1.71 -3.57
C MET A 68 -4.24 2.50 -2.27
N PHE A 69 -4.44 3.80 -2.33
CA PHE A 69 -4.22 4.67 -1.18
C PHE A 69 -5.51 5.17 -0.54
N ILE A 70 -6.66 4.73 -1.04
CA ILE A 70 -7.94 5.21 -0.54
C ILE A 70 -8.62 4.11 0.27
N HIS A 71 -8.96 4.39 1.52
CA HIS A 71 -9.59 3.41 2.39
C HIS A 71 -10.93 3.92 2.87
N GLY A 72 -11.92 3.04 2.88
CA GLY A 72 -13.28 3.43 3.21
C GLY A 72 -13.53 3.68 4.67
N ASP A 73 -12.88 2.93 5.55
CA ASP A 73 -13.10 3.09 6.97
C ASP A 73 -11.82 2.81 7.74
N PHE A 74 -11.85 3.10 9.01
CA PHE A 74 -10.65 2.99 9.83
C PHE A 74 -10.17 1.56 9.96
N PHE A 75 -11.07 0.61 10.10
CA PHE A 75 -10.66 -0.77 10.27
C PHE A 75 -9.93 -1.27 9.04
N HIS A 76 -10.43 -0.90 7.85
CA HIS A 76 -9.80 -1.30 6.59
C HIS A 76 -8.40 -0.70 6.50
N LEU A 77 -8.28 0.58 6.86
CA LEU A 77 -6.99 1.24 6.85
C LEU A 77 -6.04 0.55 7.84
N PHE A 78 -6.52 0.29 9.05
CA PHE A 78 -5.70 -0.31 10.07
C PHE A 78 -5.19 -1.69 9.66
N MET A 79 -6.07 -2.53 9.15
CA MET A 79 -5.67 -3.88 8.77
C MET A 79 -4.69 -3.86 7.60
N ASN A 80 -4.93 -2.98 6.63
CA ASN A 80 -4.03 -2.90 5.50
C ASN A 80 -2.66 -2.39 5.93
N MET A 81 -2.61 -1.40 6.81
CA MET A 81 -1.34 -0.87 7.25
C MET A 81 -0.60 -1.89 8.13
N PHE A 82 -1.36 -2.66 8.91
CA PHE A 82 -0.75 -3.68 9.75
C PHE A 82 -0.10 -4.77 8.90
N VAL A 83 -0.80 -5.24 7.89
CA VAL A 83 -0.27 -6.27 7.01
C VAL A 83 0.91 -5.71 6.22
N LEU A 84 0.80 -4.48 5.75
CA LEU A 84 1.87 -3.84 5.01
C LEU A 84 3.11 -3.73 5.89
N TRP A 85 2.94 -3.34 7.15
CA TRP A 85 4.06 -3.23 8.05
C TRP A 85 4.68 -4.59 8.32
N MET A 86 3.87 -5.56 8.64
CA MET A 86 4.37 -6.86 9.03
C MET A 86 5.09 -7.58 7.90
N PHE A 87 4.46 -7.67 6.76
CA PHE A 87 5.05 -8.39 5.65
C PHE A 87 5.89 -7.50 4.73
N GLY A 88 5.47 -6.26 4.58
CA GLY A 88 6.18 -5.36 3.68
C GLY A 88 7.57 -4.99 4.17
N SER A 89 7.73 -4.79 5.48
CA SER A 89 9.03 -4.42 5.98
C SER A 89 10.01 -5.58 5.81
N GLU A 90 9.51 -6.81 5.93
CA GLU A 90 10.35 -7.97 5.73
C GLU A 90 10.75 -8.04 4.26
N MET A 91 9.82 -7.84 3.36
CA MET A 91 10.10 -7.89 1.93
C MET A 91 11.05 -6.78 1.52
N GLU A 92 10.88 -5.60 2.09
CA GLU A 92 11.76 -4.49 1.76
C GLU A 92 13.17 -4.77 2.28
N SER A 93 13.30 -5.43 3.41
CA SER A 93 14.59 -5.78 3.94
C SER A 93 15.33 -6.71 3.03
N ILE A 94 14.62 -7.60 2.37
CA ILE A 94 15.22 -8.57 1.49
C ILE A 94 15.48 -8.00 0.10
N TRP A 95 14.51 -7.29 -0.45
CA TRP A 95 14.59 -6.82 -1.83
C TRP A 95 15.09 -5.39 -1.99
N GLY A 96 15.17 -4.63 -0.92
CA GLY A 96 15.51 -3.22 -0.98
C GLY A 96 14.27 -2.40 -1.28
N SER A 97 14.35 -1.10 -1.05
CA SER A 97 13.20 -0.22 -1.23
C SER A 97 12.71 -0.20 -2.67
N ARG A 98 13.64 -0.14 -3.61
CA ARG A 98 13.24 -0.07 -5.01
C ARG A 98 12.55 -1.36 -5.45
N GLY A 99 13.08 -2.52 -5.05
CA GLY A 99 12.48 -3.79 -5.41
C GLY A 99 11.12 -3.97 -4.79
N PHE A 100 10.98 -3.58 -3.52
CA PHE A 100 9.71 -3.70 -2.84
C PHE A 100 8.66 -2.78 -3.46
N LEU A 101 9.02 -1.52 -3.75
CA LEU A 101 8.06 -0.59 -4.32
C LEU A 101 7.62 -1.04 -5.71
N LYS A 102 8.55 -1.60 -6.47
CA LYS A 102 8.19 -2.10 -7.80
C LYS A 102 7.15 -3.21 -7.65
N TYR A 103 7.36 -4.13 -6.72
CA TYR A 103 6.41 -5.21 -6.51
C TYR A 103 5.07 -4.66 -6.03
N TYR A 104 5.12 -3.71 -5.10
CA TYR A 104 3.91 -3.14 -4.52
C TYR A 104 3.05 -2.48 -5.59
N PHE A 105 3.64 -1.65 -6.43
CA PHE A 105 2.86 -0.95 -7.43
C PHE A 105 2.44 -1.85 -8.59
N ILE A 106 3.27 -2.78 -8.99
CA ILE A 106 2.89 -3.69 -10.08
C ILE A 106 1.73 -4.56 -9.65
N THR A 107 1.77 -5.12 -8.45
CA THR A 107 0.69 -5.98 -8.01
C THR A 107 -0.57 -5.17 -7.72
N GLY A 108 -0.45 -3.97 -7.17
CA GLY A 108 -1.60 -3.13 -6.88
C GLY A 108 -2.30 -2.65 -8.15
N ILE A 109 -1.52 -2.12 -9.09
CA ILE A 109 -2.10 -1.63 -10.34
C ILE A 109 -2.67 -2.80 -11.13
N GLY A 110 -1.97 -3.94 -11.12
CA GLY A 110 -2.45 -5.12 -11.81
C GLY A 110 -3.78 -5.61 -11.26
N SER A 111 -3.89 -5.64 -9.92
CA SER A 111 -5.13 -6.09 -9.29
C SER A 111 -6.29 -5.15 -9.62
N GLY A 112 -6.05 -3.85 -9.58
CA GLY A 112 -7.10 -2.88 -9.91
C GLY A 112 -7.53 -3.00 -11.36
N THR A 113 -6.56 -3.22 -12.26
CA THR A 113 -6.87 -3.35 -13.68
C THR A 113 -7.70 -4.60 -13.93
N ILE A 114 -7.33 -5.71 -13.29
CA ILE A 114 -8.08 -6.94 -13.45
C ILE A 114 -9.51 -6.76 -12.93
N TRP A 115 -9.64 -6.10 -11.78
CA TRP A 115 -10.96 -5.85 -11.23
C TRP A 115 -11.82 -5.06 -12.22
N LEU A 116 -11.24 -4.03 -12.87
CA LEU A 116 -11.98 -3.25 -13.84
C LEU A 116 -12.38 -4.08 -15.05
N LEU A 117 -11.54 -5.00 -15.48
CA LEU A 117 -11.85 -5.82 -16.63
C LEU A 117 -12.99 -6.82 -16.33
N LEU A 118 -13.16 -7.19 -15.08
CA LEU A 118 -14.18 -8.15 -14.70
C LEU A 118 -15.46 -7.47 -14.22
N ASN A 119 -15.45 -6.19 -14.08
CA ASN A 119 -16.62 -5.44 -13.65
C ASN A 119 -16.97 -4.36 -14.65
#